data_b18853aef25a1cadcb1593957c97cb99
#
_entry.id   b18853aef25a1cadcb1593957c97cb99
#
_cell.length_a   1.000
_cell.length_b   1.000
_cell.length_c   1.000
_cell.angle_alpha   90.00
_cell.angle_beta   90.00
_cell.angle_gamma   90.00
#
_symmetry.space_group_name_H-M   'P 1'
#
loop_
_entity.id
_entity.type
_entity.pdbx_description
1 polymer ?
#
loop_
_entity_poly.entity_id
_entity_poly.type
_entity_poly.pdbx_seq_one_letter_code
_entity_poly.pdbx_strand_id
1 'polypeptide(L)'
;MIVQIIAVFTTDAPFVPIPNGLEDEIVENLELNSTSVLYDLGCGDGRVLIKAFEKHPEIRAVGAEIAFLPYFLARFYTRKHENIEIKRENVFKIDIASATHIFVYLYPKVINQLISNIREKCKPGTILMSCDFEIEKISPNKVIETKTPDSKRGRKLFVYII
;
A
#
# COMPACT_ATOMS: atom_id res chain seq x y z
N MET A 1 -0.01 9.18 -20.45
CA MET A 1 1.03 10.23 -20.42
C MET A 1 0.57 11.52 -19.73
N ILE A 2 -0.64 12.01 -19.93
CA ILE A 2 -1.17 13.26 -19.32
C ILE A 2 -1.40 13.13 -17.82
N VAL A 3 -1.81 11.96 -17.31
CA VAL A 3 -2.09 11.72 -15.88
C VAL A 3 -0.82 11.81 -15.00
N GLN A 4 0.33 11.43 -15.53
CA GLN A 4 1.61 11.53 -14.79
C GLN A 4 2.10 12.96 -14.60
N ILE A 5 1.75 13.87 -15.52
CA ILE A 5 2.22 15.26 -15.48
C ILE A 5 1.49 16.09 -14.42
N ILE A 6 0.21 15.81 -14.16
CA ILE A 6 -0.58 16.58 -13.19
C ILE A 6 -0.18 16.25 -11.74
N ALA A 7 0.22 15.01 -11.47
CA ALA A 7 0.64 14.60 -10.12
C ALA A 7 1.99 15.21 -9.68
N VAL A 8 2.87 15.54 -10.63
CA VAL A 8 4.19 16.15 -10.35
C VAL A 8 4.07 17.56 -9.74
N PHE A 9 2.99 18.27 -10.00
CA PHE A 9 2.81 19.65 -9.53
C PHE A 9 2.12 19.78 -8.15
N THR A 10 1.60 18.70 -7.59
CA THR A 10 0.79 18.75 -6.36
C THR A 10 1.32 17.91 -5.19
N THR A 11 2.30 17.05 -5.42
CA THR A 11 2.89 16.18 -4.40
C THR A 11 4.36 15.91 -4.68
N ASP A 12 5.17 15.72 -3.64
CA ASP A 12 6.59 15.36 -3.75
C ASP A 12 6.81 13.94 -4.33
N ALA A 13 5.74 13.18 -4.57
CA ALA A 13 5.79 11.83 -5.14
C ALA A 13 4.78 11.70 -6.28
N PRO A 14 5.21 11.47 -7.54
CA PRO A 14 4.31 11.16 -8.64
C PRO A 14 3.59 9.83 -8.40
N PHE A 15 2.32 9.77 -8.82
CA PHE A 15 1.58 8.50 -8.85
C PHE A 15 2.25 7.53 -9.84
N VAL A 16 2.76 6.43 -9.31
CA VAL A 16 3.33 5.33 -10.09
C VAL A 16 2.53 4.07 -9.75
N PRO A 17 1.66 3.60 -10.64
CA PRO A 17 0.89 2.39 -10.37
C PRO A 17 1.82 1.18 -10.34
N ILE A 18 1.50 0.19 -9.50
CA ILE A 18 2.13 -1.11 -9.55
C ILE A 18 1.87 -1.77 -10.93
N PRO A 19 2.76 -2.65 -11.42
CA PRO A 19 2.51 -3.43 -12.62
C PRO A 19 1.23 -4.26 -12.52
N ASN A 20 0.54 -4.42 -13.65
CA ASN A 20 -0.67 -5.23 -13.70
C ASN A 20 -0.39 -6.69 -13.31
N GLY A 21 -1.24 -7.27 -12.47
CA GLY A 21 -1.13 -8.63 -11.96
C GLY A 21 -0.28 -8.76 -10.69
N LEU A 22 0.48 -7.73 -10.32
CA LEU A 22 1.28 -7.75 -9.08
C LEU A 22 0.38 -7.71 -7.84
N GLU A 23 -0.81 -7.12 -7.94
CA GLU A 23 -1.80 -7.08 -6.85
C GLU A 23 -2.17 -8.48 -6.35
N ASP A 24 -2.19 -9.48 -7.21
CA ASP A 24 -2.43 -10.88 -6.83
C ASP A 24 -1.32 -11.42 -5.91
N GLU A 25 -0.06 -11.23 -6.33
CA GLU A 25 1.11 -11.66 -5.55
C GLU A 25 1.24 -10.90 -4.22
N ILE A 26 0.93 -9.60 -4.22
CA ILE A 26 0.91 -8.78 -3.00
C ILE A 26 -0.09 -9.36 -2.01
N VAL A 27 -1.34 -9.58 -2.43
CA VAL A 27 -2.41 -10.03 -1.55
C VAL A 27 -2.14 -11.47 -1.04
N GLU A 28 -1.64 -12.36 -1.89
CA GLU A 28 -1.25 -13.71 -1.49
C GLU A 28 -0.17 -13.72 -0.40
N ASN A 29 0.82 -12.84 -0.52
CA ASN A 29 1.95 -12.80 0.42
C ASN A 29 1.70 -11.92 1.66
N LEU A 30 0.62 -11.16 1.71
CA LEU A 30 0.16 -10.47 2.93
C LEU A 30 -0.43 -11.45 3.95
N GLU A 31 -0.83 -12.66 3.53
CA GLU A 31 -1.39 -13.70 4.42
C GLU A 31 -2.59 -13.20 5.23
N LEU A 32 -3.50 -12.46 4.56
CA LEU A 32 -4.69 -11.87 5.18
C LEU A 32 -5.65 -12.95 5.71
N ASN A 33 -6.37 -12.63 6.77
CA ASN A 33 -7.41 -13.45 7.36
C ASN A 33 -8.62 -12.59 7.76
N SER A 34 -9.68 -13.22 8.25
CA SER A 34 -10.95 -12.55 8.57
C SER A 34 -10.88 -11.41 9.60
N THR A 35 -9.81 -11.34 10.38
CA THR A 35 -9.60 -10.29 11.39
C THR A 35 -8.64 -9.20 10.90
N SER A 36 -8.14 -9.30 9.67
CA SER A 36 -7.15 -8.37 9.12
C SER A 36 -7.76 -7.00 8.87
N VAL A 37 -6.96 -5.98 9.19
CA VAL A 37 -7.19 -4.58 8.84
C VAL A 37 -6.02 -4.12 7.97
N LEU A 38 -6.24 -4.05 6.67
CA LEU A 38 -5.23 -3.69 5.69
C LEU A 38 -5.21 -2.18 5.48
N TYR A 39 -4.03 -1.58 5.59
CA TYR A 39 -3.78 -0.20 5.17
C TYR A 39 -2.88 -0.19 3.93
N ASP A 40 -3.30 0.53 2.90
CA ASP A 40 -2.51 0.82 1.70
C ASP A 40 -2.12 2.31 1.73
N LEU A 41 -0.86 2.59 2.05
CA LEU A 41 -0.37 3.96 2.21
C LEU A 41 0.21 4.47 0.88
N GLY A 42 -0.52 5.38 0.25
CA GLY A 42 -0.29 5.77 -1.14
C GLY A 42 -1.03 4.85 -2.09
N CYS A 43 -2.30 4.59 -1.83
CA CYS A 43 -3.07 3.52 -2.48
C CYS A 43 -3.35 3.76 -3.98
N GLY A 44 -3.00 4.94 -4.50
CA GLY A 44 -3.23 5.26 -5.90
C GLY A 44 -4.69 5.12 -6.32
N ASP A 45 -4.95 4.24 -7.27
CA ASP A 45 -6.31 3.94 -7.76
C ASP A 45 -7.05 2.85 -6.95
N GLY A 46 -6.42 2.34 -5.87
CA GLY A 46 -7.02 1.38 -4.95
C GLY A 46 -7.00 -0.09 -5.40
N ARG A 47 -6.25 -0.44 -6.44
CA ARG A 47 -6.26 -1.80 -7.02
C ARG A 47 -5.83 -2.90 -6.05
N VAL A 48 -4.88 -2.64 -5.15
CA VAL A 48 -4.46 -3.61 -4.12
C VAL A 48 -5.59 -3.86 -3.13
N LEU A 49 -6.29 -2.81 -2.71
CA LEU A 49 -7.43 -2.93 -1.78
C LEU A 49 -8.59 -3.69 -2.42
N ILE A 50 -8.89 -3.43 -3.69
CA ILE A 50 -9.92 -4.15 -4.45
C ILE A 50 -9.57 -5.63 -4.54
N LYS A 51 -8.32 -5.95 -4.91
CA LYS A 51 -7.86 -7.34 -4.99
C LYS A 51 -7.90 -8.03 -3.62
N ALA A 52 -7.52 -7.34 -2.56
CA ALA A 52 -7.60 -7.86 -1.20
C ALA A 52 -9.06 -8.18 -0.81
N PHE A 53 -10.00 -7.31 -1.13
CA PHE A 53 -11.42 -7.53 -0.88
C PHE A 53 -11.99 -8.68 -1.74
N GLU A 54 -11.59 -8.80 -3.00
CA GLU A 54 -12.02 -9.91 -3.88
C GLU A 54 -11.64 -11.28 -3.31
N LYS A 55 -10.45 -11.39 -2.71
CA LYS A 55 -9.94 -12.64 -2.11
C LYS A 55 -10.40 -12.84 -0.67
N HIS A 56 -10.62 -11.76 0.07
CA HIS A 56 -10.95 -11.74 1.49
C HIS A 56 -12.04 -10.70 1.77
N PRO A 57 -13.30 -10.94 1.41
CA PRO A 57 -14.40 -9.97 1.51
C PRO A 57 -14.74 -9.56 2.95
N GLU A 58 -14.29 -10.32 3.93
CA GLU A 58 -14.50 -10.06 5.36
C GLU A 58 -13.54 -9.04 5.98
N ILE A 59 -12.42 -8.73 5.33
CA ILE A 59 -11.44 -7.80 5.89
C ILE A 59 -11.93 -6.36 5.84
N ARG A 60 -11.38 -5.53 6.73
CA ARG A 60 -11.45 -4.08 6.60
C ARG A 60 -10.22 -3.57 5.85
N ALA A 61 -10.41 -2.68 4.90
CA ALA A 61 -9.34 -2.10 4.12
C ALA A 61 -9.42 -0.57 4.10
N VAL A 62 -8.28 0.10 4.29
CA VAL A 62 -8.18 1.56 4.32
C VAL A 62 -7.09 2.00 3.36
N GLY A 63 -7.42 2.88 2.42
CA GLY A 63 -6.46 3.51 1.52
C GLY A 63 -6.22 4.97 1.87
N ALA A 64 -4.96 5.39 1.92
CA ALA A 64 -4.59 6.80 2.01
C ALA A 64 -3.97 7.26 0.69
N GLU A 65 -4.55 8.29 0.08
CA GLU A 65 -4.03 8.89 -1.14
C GLU A 65 -4.22 10.41 -1.09
N ILE A 66 -3.14 11.17 -1.28
CA ILE A 66 -3.20 12.63 -1.21
C ILE A 66 -3.45 13.28 -2.57
N ALA A 67 -3.00 12.64 -3.66
CA ALA A 67 -3.14 13.17 -5.00
C ALA A 67 -4.61 13.13 -5.45
N PHE A 68 -5.09 14.25 -5.98
CA PHE A 68 -6.51 14.46 -6.28
C PHE A 68 -7.08 13.40 -7.22
N LEU A 69 -6.46 13.21 -8.38
CA LEU A 69 -6.99 12.31 -9.39
C LEU A 69 -6.94 10.83 -8.98
N PRO A 70 -5.82 10.27 -8.50
CA PRO A 70 -5.80 8.90 -7.99
C PRO A 70 -6.81 8.65 -6.87
N TYR A 71 -6.95 9.58 -5.92
CA TYR A 71 -7.95 9.49 -4.87
C TYR A 71 -9.38 9.33 -5.41
N PHE A 72 -9.78 10.15 -6.40
CA PHE A 72 -11.11 10.03 -7.00
C PHE A 72 -11.30 8.73 -7.78
N LEU A 73 -10.25 8.26 -8.47
CA LEU A 73 -10.28 6.96 -9.13
C LEU A 73 -10.46 5.83 -8.11
N ALA A 74 -9.67 5.84 -7.02
CA ALA A 74 -9.81 4.85 -5.94
C ALA A 74 -11.23 4.84 -5.38
N ARG A 75 -11.78 6.00 -5.04
CA ARG A 75 -13.16 6.10 -4.54
C ARG A 75 -14.19 5.59 -5.55
N PHE A 76 -14.01 5.89 -6.81
CA PHE A 76 -14.93 5.43 -7.85
C PHE A 76 -14.88 3.91 -8.01
N TYR A 77 -13.69 3.31 -8.05
CA TYR A 77 -13.53 1.88 -8.21
C TYR A 77 -13.96 1.08 -6.97
N THR A 78 -13.74 1.63 -5.79
CA THR A 78 -14.09 0.96 -4.52
C THR A 78 -15.53 1.20 -4.05
N ARG A 79 -16.32 2.05 -4.72
CA ARG A 79 -17.65 2.50 -4.26
C ARG A 79 -18.68 1.41 -3.95
N LYS A 80 -18.46 0.20 -4.48
CA LYS A 80 -19.34 -0.97 -4.25
C LYS A 80 -18.86 -1.88 -3.12
N HIS A 81 -17.73 -1.56 -2.50
CA HIS A 81 -17.07 -2.37 -1.48
C HIS A 81 -17.20 -1.66 -0.13
N GLU A 82 -18.21 -2.03 0.67
CA GLU A 82 -18.54 -1.35 1.93
C GLU A 82 -17.41 -1.40 2.98
N ASN A 83 -16.55 -2.42 2.91
CA ASN A 83 -15.42 -2.60 3.83
C ASN A 83 -14.14 -1.88 3.38
N ILE A 84 -14.17 -1.14 2.26
CA ILE A 84 -13.04 -0.34 1.78
C ILE A 84 -13.31 1.14 2.01
N GLU A 85 -12.45 1.78 2.79
CA GLU A 85 -12.49 3.22 3.05
C GLU A 85 -11.31 3.90 2.35
N ILE A 86 -11.56 4.90 1.51
CA ILE A 86 -10.50 5.71 0.88
C ILE A 86 -10.49 7.11 1.51
N LYS A 87 -9.34 7.48 2.07
CA LYS A 87 -9.10 8.78 2.71
C LYS A 87 -8.20 9.64 1.85
N ARG A 88 -8.60 10.89 1.60
CA ARG A 88 -7.69 11.86 1.00
C ARG A 88 -6.83 12.45 2.11
N GLU A 89 -5.76 11.76 2.44
CA GLU A 89 -4.95 12.10 3.60
C GLU A 89 -3.47 11.83 3.34
N ASN A 90 -2.63 12.61 4.03
CA ASN A 90 -1.19 12.41 4.00
C ASN A 90 -0.83 11.15 4.80
N VAL A 91 0.01 10.29 4.20
CA VAL A 91 0.44 9.03 4.81
C VAL A 91 1.13 9.19 6.17
N PHE A 92 1.69 10.38 6.46
CA PHE A 92 2.29 10.70 7.77
C PHE A 92 1.26 11.10 8.84
N LYS A 93 0.04 11.45 8.44
CA LYS A 93 -1.00 11.97 9.35
C LYS A 93 -2.10 10.96 9.62
N ILE A 94 -2.31 10.01 8.73
CA ILE A 94 -3.36 8.99 8.87
C ILE A 94 -3.16 8.20 10.17
N ASP A 95 -4.28 7.92 10.85
CA ASP A 95 -4.29 7.02 12.01
C ASP A 95 -4.21 5.57 11.55
N ILE A 96 -3.12 4.91 11.90
CA ILE A 96 -2.81 3.51 11.55
C ILE A 96 -2.80 2.57 12.77
N ALA A 97 -3.27 3.03 13.92
CA ALA A 97 -3.23 2.26 15.17
C ALA A 97 -4.01 0.93 15.12
N SER A 98 -5.01 0.84 14.26
CA SER A 98 -5.79 -0.38 14.06
C SER A 98 -5.22 -1.33 12.98
N ALA A 99 -4.16 -0.94 12.28
CA ALA A 99 -3.57 -1.75 11.23
C ALA A 99 -3.03 -3.07 11.76
N THR A 100 -3.34 -4.17 11.08
CA THR A 100 -2.68 -5.45 11.24
C THR A 100 -1.73 -5.73 10.07
N HIS A 101 -2.03 -5.14 8.92
CA HIS A 101 -1.24 -5.24 7.70
C HIS A 101 -1.12 -3.85 7.06
N ILE A 102 0.08 -3.52 6.61
CA ILE A 102 0.36 -2.28 5.89
C ILE A 102 1.08 -2.64 4.59
N PHE A 103 0.57 -2.14 3.48
CA PHE A 103 1.26 -2.19 2.19
C PHE A 103 1.74 -0.80 1.81
N VAL A 104 2.94 -0.70 1.25
CA VAL A 104 3.52 0.54 0.73
C VAL A 104 4.23 0.30 -0.62
N TYR A 105 3.97 1.18 -1.57
CA TYR A 105 4.77 1.31 -2.79
C TYR A 105 5.15 2.79 -2.95
N LEU A 106 6.07 3.23 -2.13
CA LEU A 106 6.50 4.62 -2.01
C LEU A 106 8.02 4.73 -2.19
N TYR A 107 8.50 5.92 -2.53
CA TYR A 107 9.92 6.16 -2.64
C TYR A 107 10.67 5.90 -1.31
N PRO A 108 11.94 5.44 -1.38
CA PRO A 108 12.74 5.09 -0.20
C PRO A 108 12.76 6.17 0.88
N LYS A 109 12.90 7.43 0.49
CA LYS A 109 12.89 8.57 1.43
C LYS A 109 11.60 8.63 2.25
N VAL A 110 10.45 8.40 1.62
CA VAL A 110 9.13 8.45 2.28
C VAL A 110 8.98 7.26 3.23
N ILE A 111 9.31 6.05 2.75
CA ILE A 111 9.20 4.82 3.56
C ILE A 111 10.10 4.92 4.79
N ASN A 112 11.34 5.36 4.63
CA ASN A 112 12.30 5.50 5.73
C ASN A 112 11.88 6.56 6.77
N GLN A 113 11.12 7.56 6.38
CA GLN A 113 10.49 8.49 7.31
C GLN A 113 9.26 7.91 8.02
N LEU A 114 8.47 7.07 7.30
CA LEU A 114 7.25 6.45 7.85
C LEU A 114 7.54 5.40 8.91
N ILE A 115 8.66 4.69 8.84
CA ILE A 115 8.93 3.53 9.69
C ILE A 115 8.87 3.85 11.19
N SER A 116 9.35 5.02 11.62
CA SER A 116 9.28 5.44 13.02
C SER A 116 7.83 5.61 13.48
N ASN A 117 6.99 6.22 12.65
CA ASN A 117 5.58 6.42 12.91
C ASN A 117 4.81 5.08 12.97
N ILE A 118 5.15 4.15 12.06
CA ILE A 118 4.55 2.81 12.03
C ILE A 118 4.90 2.06 13.31
N ARG A 119 6.17 2.07 13.73
CA ARG A 119 6.63 1.42 14.96
C ARG A 119 6.02 2.00 16.24
N GLU A 120 5.77 3.29 16.25
CA GLU A 120 5.17 3.97 17.41
C GLU A 120 3.68 3.68 17.55
N LYS A 121 2.95 3.65 16.42
CA LYS A 121 1.48 3.60 16.43
C LYS A 121 0.88 2.21 16.27
N CYS A 122 1.57 1.32 15.54
CA CYS A 122 1.05 -0.02 15.27
C CYS A 122 1.34 -0.97 16.41
N LYS A 123 0.49 -1.98 16.54
CA LYS A 123 0.68 -3.05 17.53
C LYS A 123 1.85 -3.96 17.12
N PRO A 124 2.60 -4.51 18.09
CA PRO A 124 3.58 -5.56 17.82
C PRO A 124 2.94 -6.72 17.02
N GLY A 125 3.67 -7.20 16.02
CA GLY A 125 3.18 -8.25 15.11
C GLY A 125 2.47 -7.71 13.86
N THR A 126 2.32 -6.38 13.70
CA THR A 126 1.82 -5.80 12.46
C THR A 126 2.75 -6.14 11.30
N ILE A 127 2.19 -6.63 10.21
CA ILE A 127 2.93 -6.96 8.98
C ILE A 127 3.04 -5.71 8.11
N LEU A 128 4.26 -5.34 7.75
CA LEU A 128 4.54 -4.27 6.79
C LEU A 128 5.17 -4.89 5.54
N MET A 129 4.57 -4.64 4.38
CA MET A 129 5.11 -5.06 3.09
C MET A 129 5.47 -3.84 2.25
N SER A 130 6.72 -3.77 1.82
CA SER A 130 7.23 -2.76 0.89
C SER A 130 7.52 -3.38 -0.46
N CYS A 131 7.04 -2.76 -1.53
CA CYS A 131 7.32 -3.19 -2.90
C CYS A 131 8.55 -2.45 -3.44
N ASP A 132 9.48 -3.20 -4.03
CA ASP A 132 10.74 -2.77 -4.67
C ASP A 132 11.78 -2.11 -3.75
N PHE A 133 11.38 -1.51 -2.65
CA PHE A 133 12.28 -0.73 -1.81
C PHE A 133 12.46 -1.36 -0.43
N GLU A 134 13.68 -1.71 -0.11
CA GLU A 134 14.06 -2.15 1.23
C GLU A 134 14.08 -0.95 2.19
N ILE A 135 13.65 -1.18 3.43
CA ILE A 135 13.65 -0.15 4.48
C ILE A 135 15.02 -0.12 5.14
N GLU A 136 15.64 1.06 5.16
CA GLU A 136 16.94 1.23 5.79
C GLU A 136 16.89 0.91 7.30
N LYS A 137 18.00 0.37 7.81
CA LYS A 137 18.21 0.10 9.26
C LYS A 137 17.31 -0.96 9.88
N ILE A 138 16.50 -1.65 9.09
CA ILE A 138 15.77 -2.85 9.53
C ILE A 138 15.90 -3.95 8.49
N SER A 139 16.13 -5.16 8.94
CA SER A 139 16.21 -6.32 8.04
C SER A 139 14.81 -6.88 7.79
N PRO A 140 14.46 -7.21 6.53
CA PRO A 140 13.19 -7.86 6.25
C PRO A 140 13.18 -9.29 6.82
N ASN A 141 12.01 -9.70 7.32
CA ASN A 141 11.77 -11.07 7.75
C ASN A 141 11.67 -12.03 6.55
N LYS A 142 11.21 -11.53 5.41
CA LYS A 142 11.07 -12.30 4.17
C LYS A 142 11.29 -11.38 2.97
N VAL A 143 11.97 -11.88 1.95
CA VAL A 143 12.10 -11.24 0.64
C VAL A 143 11.51 -12.16 -0.41
N ILE A 144 10.63 -11.67 -1.25
CA ILE A 144 9.91 -12.42 -2.27
C ILE A 144 10.26 -11.82 -3.63
N GLU A 145 10.81 -12.63 -4.52
CA GLU A 145 10.95 -12.27 -5.93
C GLU A 145 9.62 -12.54 -6.63
N THR A 146 9.06 -11.52 -7.27
CA THR A 146 7.78 -11.63 -7.95
C THR A 146 7.92 -12.31 -9.30
N LYS A 147 6.82 -12.86 -9.80
CA LYS A 147 6.72 -13.47 -11.14
C LYS A 147 6.21 -12.45 -12.17
N THR A 148 6.00 -11.21 -11.75
CA THR A 148 5.46 -10.15 -12.60
C THR A 148 6.36 -9.92 -13.82
N PRO A 149 5.79 -9.80 -15.03
CA PRO A 149 6.56 -9.69 -16.26
C PRO A 149 7.24 -8.33 -16.48
N ASP A 150 6.95 -7.31 -15.67
CA ASP A 150 7.62 -6.01 -15.76
C ASP A 150 9.08 -6.15 -15.30
N SER A 151 10.01 -5.86 -16.20
CA SER A 151 11.44 -5.99 -15.92
C SER A 151 12.03 -4.90 -15.03
N LYS A 152 11.29 -3.82 -14.77
CA LYS A 152 11.81 -2.62 -14.11
C LYS A 152 11.18 -2.33 -12.74
N ARG A 153 9.95 -2.80 -12.52
CA ARG A 153 9.15 -2.46 -11.32
C ARG A 153 8.40 -3.68 -10.81
N GLY A 154 8.07 -3.67 -9.52
CA GLY A 154 7.31 -4.75 -8.89
C GLY A 154 8.08 -6.07 -8.81
N ARG A 155 9.40 -6.01 -8.68
CA ARG A 155 10.28 -7.20 -8.74
C ARG A 155 10.45 -7.89 -7.40
N LYS A 156 10.37 -7.15 -6.32
CA LYS A 156 10.58 -7.67 -4.97
C LYS A 156 9.55 -7.14 -4.00
N LEU A 157 9.12 -8.02 -3.10
CA LEU A 157 8.33 -7.66 -1.94
C LEU A 157 9.17 -7.93 -0.69
N PHE A 158 9.33 -6.90 0.13
CA PHE A 158 10.04 -6.97 1.41
C PHE A 158 9.02 -6.98 2.53
N VAL A 159 9.02 -8.04 3.33
CA VAL A 159 8.07 -8.24 4.42
C VAL A 159 8.77 -8.06 5.76
N TYR A 160 8.19 -7.23 6.62
CA TYR A 160 8.67 -6.93 7.96
C TYR A 160 7.58 -7.23 8.99
N ILE A 161 7.98 -7.69 10.16
CA ILE A 161 7.11 -7.82 11.35
C ILE A 161 7.52 -6.73 12.32
N ILE A 162 6.58 -5.85 12.62
CA ILE A 162 6.80 -4.65 13.44
C ILE A 162 6.65 -4.99 14.94
#